data_52785847b2bc4566aa455d1801744615
#
_entry.id   52785847b2bc4566aa455d1801744615
#
_cell.length_a   1.000
_cell.length_b   1.000
_cell.length_c   1.000
_cell.angle_alpha   90.00
_cell.angle_beta   90.00
_cell.angle_gamma   90.00
#
_symmetry.space_group_name_H-M   'P 1'
#
loop_
_entity.id
_entity.type
_entity.pdbx_description
1 polymer ?
#
loop_
_entity_poly.entity_id
_entity_poly.type
_entity_poly.pdbx_seq_one_letter_code
_entity_poly.pdbx_strand_id
1 'polypeptide(L)'
;MLEPFTKIYLDKGTDEFQPSSVMITTIDVNNDASNVIPKEVKAKFNIRFNTLHSVASLKSMLKNQFDAITKNYEFDYFCNAEPFLTSDEKLKSTLQNAIKKVVNVNPEKSTTGGTSDARFITKICPVIEFGLVGKTMHKIDENVEIDDIMKLTNIYNKFLHNYFRVEKND
;
A
#
# COMPACT_ATOMS: atom_id res chain seq x y z
N MET A 1 -15.76 6.96 21.68
CA MET A 1 -14.51 6.31 21.23
C MET A 1 -14.26 6.43 19.73
N LEU A 2 -15.27 6.35 18.87
CA LEU A 2 -15.08 6.36 17.42
C LEU A 2 -15.11 7.76 16.80
N GLU A 3 -15.54 8.80 17.52
CA GLU A 3 -15.60 10.18 17.02
C GLU A 3 -14.27 10.70 16.43
N PRO A 4 -13.09 10.44 17.04
CA PRO A 4 -11.82 10.86 16.44
C PRO A 4 -11.54 10.23 15.06
N PHE A 5 -12.16 9.08 14.77
CA PHE A 5 -12.01 8.36 13.48
C PHE A 5 -13.01 8.80 12.40
N THR A 6 -13.87 9.75 12.70
CA THR A 6 -14.69 10.42 11.68
C THR A 6 -13.87 11.41 10.86
N LYS A 7 -12.71 11.85 11.37
CA LYS A 7 -11.69 12.54 10.59
C LYS A 7 -10.88 11.50 9.82
N ILE A 8 -11.09 11.45 8.54
CA ILE A 8 -10.58 10.39 7.64
C ILE A 8 -9.03 10.33 7.62
N TYR A 9 -8.35 11.45 7.82
CA TYR A 9 -6.89 11.54 7.69
C TYR A 9 -6.18 11.72 9.02
N LEU A 10 -5.10 10.94 9.22
CA LEU A 10 -4.25 10.97 10.41
C LEU A 10 -3.08 11.96 10.29
N ASP A 11 -2.69 12.28 9.05
CA ASP A 11 -1.59 13.17 8.71
C ASP A 11 -1.86 13.88 7.36
N LYS A 12 -0.89 14.63 6.89
CA LYS A 12 -0.98 15.36 5.61
C LYS A 12 -0.32 14.64 4.43
N GLY A 13 0.24 13.44 4.64
CA GLY A 13 1.07 12.74 3.68
C GLY A 13 2.52 13.25 3.65
N THR A 14 3.25 12.75 2.67
CA THR A 14 4.62 13.19 2.31
C THR A 14 4.66 13.53 0.82
N ASP A 15 5.82 13.91 0.31
CA ASP A 15 6.01 14.14 -1.12
C ASP A 15 5.77 12.85 -1.94
N GLU A 16 6.01 11.67 -1.33
CA GLU A 16 5.86 10.38 -1.99
C GLU A 16 4.56 9.66 -1.64
N PHE A 17 3.96 9.96 -0.49
CA PHE A 17 2.79 9.23 0.01
C PHE A 17 1.60 10.14 0.26
N GLN A 18 0.44 9.62 -0.05
CA GLN A 18 -0.83 10.23 0.34
C GLN A 18 -1.00 10.23 1.88
N PRO A 19 -1.88 11.07 2.43
CA PRO A 19 -2.21 11.05 3.85
C PRO A 19 -2.65 9.68 4.33
N SER A 20 -2.20 9.30 5.53
CA SER A 20 -2.70 8.13 6.21
C SER A 20 -4.17 8.30 6.57
N SER A 21 -4.97 7.27 6.34
CA SER A 21 -6.41 7.34 6.50
C SER A 21 -6.97 6.24 7.37
N VAL A 22 -8.05 6.54 8.07
CA VAL A 22 -8.85 5.59 8.87
C VAL A 22 -10.22 5.46 8.24
N MET A 23 -10.71 4.24 8.15
CA MET A 23 -12.06 3.94 7.69
C MET A 23 -12.73 2.94 8.63
N ILE A 24 -13.82 3.35 9.26
CA ILE A 24 -14.68 2.43 10.03
C ILE A 24 -15.42 1.57 9.02
N THR A 25 -15.29 0.25 9.14
CA THR A 25 -15.86 -0.71 8.20
C THR A 25 -17.13 -1.37 8.72
N THR A 26 -17.22 -1.61 10.05
CA THR A 26 -18.44 -2.13 10.68
C THR A 26 -18.63 -1.57 12.09
N ILE A 27 -19.88 -1.48 12.51
CA ILE A 27 -20.29 -1.25 13.90
C ILE A 27 -21.44 -2.22 14.19
N ASP A 28 -21.17 -3.22 15.02
CA ASP A 28 -22.11 -4.28 15.36
C ASP A 28 -22.52 -4.15 16.82
N VAL A 29 -23.82 -4.06 17.08
CA VAL A 29 -24.38 -3.88 18.42
C VAL A 29 -25.08 -5.14 18.91
N ASN A 30 -25.63 -5.96 18.01
CA ASN A 30 -26.37 -7.20 18.32
C ASN A 30 -27.44 -7.01 19.43
N ASN A 31 -28.24 -5.95 19.32
CA ASN A 31 -29.26 -5.63 20.30
C ASN A 31 -30.65 -5.50 19.64
N ASP A 32 -31.50 -6.48 19.82
CA ASP A 32 -32.86 -6.50 19.29
C ASP A 32 -33.86 -5.74 20.17
N ALA A 33 -33.46 -5.37 21.40
CA ALA A 33 -34.34 -4.68 22.33
C ALA A 33 -34.26 -3.16 22.17
N SER A 34 -35.40 -2.52 21.93
CA SER A 34 -35.48 -1.07 21.73
C SER A 34 -35.34 -0.22 23.00
N ASN A 35 -35.48 -0.82 24.16
CA ASN A 35 -35.53 -0.16 25.48
C ASN A 35 -34.40 -0.59 26.41
N VAL A 36 -33.38 -1.28 25.91
CA VAL A 36 -32.24 -1.76 26.70
C VAL A 36 -30.94 -1.25 26.09
N ILE A 37 -30.06 -0.70 26.94
CA ILE A 37 -28.72 -0.31 26.53
C ILE A 37 -27.90 -1.58 26.25
N PRO A 38 -27.25 -1.70 25.09
CA PRO A 38 -26.47 -2.87 24.73
C PRO A 38 -25.28 -3.05 25.68
N LYS A 39 -24.99 -4.30 26.01
CA LYS A 39 -23.85 -4.67 26.86
C LYS A 39 -22.52 -4.42 26.16
N GLU A 40 -22.49 -4.59 24.84
CA GLU A 40 -21.29 -4.58 24.02
C GLU A 40 -21.57 -3.94 22.67
N VAL A 41 -20.56 -3.24 22.14
CA VAL A 41 -20.52 -2.75 20.76
C VAL A 41 -19.18 -3.17 20.17
N LYS A 42 -19.20 -3.84 19.01
CA LYS A 42 -18.01 -4.20 18.24
C LYS A 42 -17.86 -3.28 17.04
N ALA A 43 -16.70 -2.66 16.92
CA ALA A 43 -16.37 -1.86 15.76
C ALA A 43 -15.10 -2.40 15.08
N LYS A 44 -15.12 -2.45 13.74
CA LYS A 44 -13.93 -2.72 12.94
C LYS A 44 -13.58 -1.49 12.12
N PHE A 45 -12.31 -1.22 11.98
CA PHE A 45 -11.80 -0.16 11.14
C PHE A 45 -10.52 -0.60 10.46
N ASN A 46 -10.24 0.01 9.32
CA ASN A 46 -9.01 -0.19 8.56
C ASN A 46 -8.19 1.09 8.61
N ILE A 47 -6.87 0.97 8.74
CA ILE A 47 -5.92 2.07 8.62
C ILE A 47 -4.99 1.78 7.45
N ARG A 48 -4.97 2.69 6.48
CA ARG A 48 -3.93 2.76 5.46
C ARG A 48 -2.97 3.87 5.85
N PHE A 49 -1.71 3.53 6.04
CA PHE A 49 -0.74 4.48 6.56
C PHE A 49 0.53 4.54 5.72
N ASN A 50 1.17 5.69 5.76
CA ASN A 50 2.43 6.00 5.08
C ASN A 50 3.61 5.87 6.05
N THR A 51 4.81 6.24 5.59
CA THR A 51 6.07 6.10 6.33
C THR A 51 6.23 7.04 7.53
N LEU A 52 5.28 7.96 7.77
CA LEU A 52 5.23 8.79 8.99
C LEU A 52 4.80 7.97 10.22
N HIS A 53 4.20 6.81 9.99
CA HIS A 53 3.72 5.93 11.04
C HIS A 53 4.38 4.55 10.96
N SER A 54 4.42 3.90 12.11
CA SER A 54 4.68 2.46 12.26
C SER A 54 3.49 1.80 12.96
N VAL A 55 3.43 0.48 12.92
CA VAL A 55 2.41 -0.28 13.68
C VAL A 55 2.46 0.08 15.16
N ALA A 56 3.67 0.23 15.72
CA ALA A 56 3.85 0.57 17.13
C ALA A 56 3.33 1.98 17.46
N SER A 57 3.62 2.99 16.59
CA SER A 57 3.15 4.35 16.81
C SER A 57 1.63 4.45 16.69
N LEU A 58 1.03 3.80 15.70
CA LEU A 58 -0.42 3.75 15.53
C LEU A 58 -1.12 3.06 16.71
N LYS A 59 -0.59 1.92 17.15
CA LYS A 59 -1.11 1.23 18.34
C LYS A 59 -1.09 2.12 19.58
N SER A 60 0.01 2.82 19.83
CA SER A 60 0.14 3.73 20.96
C SER A 60 -0.84 4.90 20.88
N MET A 61 -0.96 5.50 19.68
CA MET A 61 -1.89 6.60 19.42
C MET A 61 -3.34 6.16 19.70
N LEU A 62 -3.75 5.03 19.13
CA LEU A 62 -5.10 4.48 19.31
C LEU A 62 -5.39 4.19 20.77
N LYS A 63 -4.45 3.51 21.44
CA LYS A 63 -4.59 3.18 22.85
C LYS A 63 -4.74 4.42 23.72
N ASN A 64 -3.95 5.46 23.49
CA ASN A 64 -4.05 6.72 24.22
C ASN A 64 -5.41 7.39 24.01
N GLN A 65 -5.95 7.36 22.80
CA GLN A 65 -7.27 7.90 22.50
C GLN A 65 -8.40 7.12 23.18
N PHE A 66 -8.33 5.79 23.18
CA PHE A 66 -9.32 4.95 23.86
C PHE A 66 -9.25 5.15 25.37
N ASP A 67 -8.05 5.11 25.91
CA ASP A 67 -7.77 5.27 27.35
C ASP A 67 -8.19 6.63 27.91
N ALA A 68 -8.23 7.66 27.08
CA ALA A 68 -8.75 8.98 27.46
C ALA A 68 -10.27 9.00 27.64
N ILE A 69 -10.99 8.01 27.10
CA ILE A 69 -12.45 7.95 27.14
C ILE A 69 -12.90 6.88 28.15
N THR A 70 -12.31 5.69 28.09
CA THR A 70 -12.65 4.57 28.97
C THR A 70 -11.51 3.56 29.03
N LYS A 71 -11.46 2.78 30.11
CA LYS A 71 -10.57 1.61 30.23
C LYS A 71 -11.31 0.30 29.95
N ASN A 72 -12.62 0.35 29.77
CA ASN A 72 -13.46 -0.82 29.57
C ASN A 72 -13.60 -1.09 28.05
N TYR A 73 -12.53 -1.65 27.43
CA TYR A 73 -12.52 -2.08 26.04
C TYR A 73 -11.49 -3.20 25.82
N GLU A 74 -11.73 -3.99 24.80
CA GLU A 74 -10.76 -4.91 24.21
C GLU A 74 -10.30 -4.35 22.87
N PHE A 75 -9.02 -4.49 22.54
CA PHE A 75 -8.43 -3.97 21.33
C PHE A 75 -7.47 -4.99 20.70
N ASP A 76 -7.89 -5.55 19.59
CA ASP A 76 -7.07 -6.41 18.74
C ASP A 76 -6.71 -5.71 17.45
N TYR A 77 -5.54 -6.03 16.91
CA TYR A 77 -5.10 -5.49 15.64
C TYR A 77 -4.30 -6.53 14.85
N PHE A 78 -4.35 -6.37 13.54
CA PHE A 78 -3.56 -7.15 12.60
C PHE A 78 -2.95 -6.20 11.56
N CYS A 79 -1.67 -6.39 11.24
CA CYS A 79 -0.98 -5.67 10.16
C CYS A 79 -0.26 -6.67 9.26
N ASN A 80 -0.56 -6.61 7.96
CA ASN A 80 0.09 -7.49 6.98
C ASN A 80 1.53 -7.04 6.71
N ALA A 81 1.74 -5.73 6.58
CA ALA A 81 3.07 -5.15 6.33
C ALA A 81 3.04 -3.63 6.58
N GLU A 82 4.22 -3.08 6.85
CA GLU A 82 4.43 -1.64 6.91
C GLU A 82 4.68 -1.07 5.50
N PRO A 83 4.41 0.21 5.28
CA PRO A 83 4.72 0.88 4.02
C PRO A 83 6.24 0.90 3.81
N PHE A 84 6.64 0.88 2.54
CA PHE A 84 8.04 0.99 2.16
C PHE A 84 8.25 1.99 1.02
N LEU A 85 9.43 2.56 0.96
CA LEU A 85 9.88 3.40 -0.13
C LEU A 85 11.27 2.93 -0.58
N THR A 86 11.41 2.64 -1.87
CA THR A 86 12.68 2.23 -2.45
C THR A 86 13.60 3.43 -2.58
N SER A 87 14.77 3.35 -1.94
CA SER A 87 15.82 4.38 -1.99
C SER A 87 16.91 4.12 -3.03
N ASP A 88 16.94 2.95 -3.67
CA ASP A 88 17.97 2.57 -4.66
C ASP A 88 17.79 3.33 -5.97
N GLU A 89 18.57 4.40 -6.15
CA GLU A 89 18.52 5.23 -7.35
C GLU A 89 19.07 4.52 -8.60
N LYS A 90 20.01 3.58 -8.45
CA LYS A 90 20.50 2.76 -9.58
C LYS A 90 19.37 1.89 -10.12
N LEU A 91 18.66 1.22 -9.24
CA LEU A 91 17.52 0.36 -9.59
C LEU A 91 16.44 1.19 -10.32
N LYS A 92 16.04 2.33 -9.73
CA LYS A 92 15.02 3.23 -10.29
C LYS A 92 15.42 3.79 -11.67
N SER A 93 16.62 4.37 -11.76
CA SER A 93 17.08 5.00 -13.01
C SER A 93 17.33 3.99 -14.13
N THR A 94 17.81 2.79 -13.80
CA THR A 94 18.01 1.73 -14.79
C THR A 94 16.68 1.29 -15.40
N LEU A 95 15.65 1.11 -14.58
CA LEU A 95 14.31 0.75 -15.08
C LEU A 95 13.68 1.89 -15.89
N GLN A 96 13.73 3.13 -15.41
CA GLN A 96 13.23 4.29 -16.15
C GLN A 96 13.88 4.41 -17.54
N ASN A 97 15.21 4.22 -17.61
CA ASN A 97 15.93 4.24 -18.89
C ASN A 97 15.54 3.09 -19.82
N ALA A 98 15.29 1.90 -19.27
CA ALA A 98 14.81 0.76 -20.07
C ALA A 98 13.43 1.03 -20.67
N ILE A 99 12.49 1.53 -19.86
CA ILE A 99 11.15 1.90 -20.30
C ILE A 99 11.21 2.96 -21.40
N LYS A 100 11.95 4.06 -21.14
CA LYS A 100 12.11 5.14 -22.12
C LYS A 100 12.67 4.65 -23.46
N LYS A 101 13.66 3.75 -23.43
CA LYS A 101 14.28 3.21 -24.66
C LYS A 101 13.37 2.29 -25.44
N VAL A 102 12.49 1.54 -24.79
CA VAL A 102 11.63 0.54 -25.47
C VAL A 102 10.32 1.16 -25.96
N VAL A 103 9.68 1.99 -25.13
CA VAL A 103 8.33 2.50 -25.42
C VAL A 103 8.27 4.02 -25.56
N ASN A 104 9.41 4.72 -25.44
CA ASN A 104 9.53 6.18 -25.54
C ASN A 104 8.64 6.95 -24.56
N VAL A 105 8.40 6.39 -23.37
CA VAL A 105 7.63 7.00 -22.29
C VAL A 105 8.54 7.27 -21.11
N ASN A 106 8.39 8.43 -20.47
CA ASN A 106 8.98 8.68 -19.16
C ASN A 106 7.98 8.19 -18.10
N PRO A 107 8.28 7.10 -17.36
CA PRO A 107 7.37 6.59 -16.35
C PRO A 107 7.31 7.53 -15.15
N GLU A 108 6.14 7.69 -14.60
CA GLU A 108 5.92 8.36 -13.32
C GLU A 108 6.29 7.40 -12.18
N LYS A 109 6.93 7.94 -11.13
CA LYS A 109 7.17 7.22 -9.88
C LYS A 109 5.96 7.43 -8.99
N SER A 110 5.40 6.35 -8.45
CA SER A 110 4.21 6.42 -7.61
C SER A 110 4.30 5.42 -6.46
N THR A 111 3.71 5.78 -5.34
CA THR A 111 3.43 4.89 -4.22
C THR A 111 1.94 4.55 -4.13
N THR A 112 1.15 5.01 -5.10
CA THR A 112 -0.26 4.66 -5.24
C THR A 112 -0.40 3.29 -5.88
N GLY A 113 -1.28 2.46 -5.36
CA GLY A 113 -1.53 1.14 -5.92
C GLY A 113 -2.03 0.16 -4.89
N GLY A 114 -2.19 -1.08 -5.32
CA GLY A 114 -2.58 -2.18 -4.46
C GLY A 114 -1.43 -2.67 -3.58
N THR A 115 -1.77 -3.52 -2.64
CA THR A 115 -0.78 -4.22 -1.84
C THR A 115 -0.18 -5.37 -2.65
N SER A 116 1.15 -5.49 -2.67
CA SER A 116 1.86 -6.54 -3.37
C SER A 116 2.78 -7.34 -2.45
N ASP A 117 3.37 -8.41 -2.97
CA ASP A 117 4.37 -9.20 -2.25
C ASP A 117 5.72 -8.50 -2.08
N ALA A 118 5.93 -7.39 -2.78
CA ALA A 118 7.09 -6.51 -2.60
C ALA A 118 7.29 -6.11 -1.13
N ARG A 119 6.20 -5.91 -0.38
CA ARG A 119 6.21 -5.63 1.06
C ARG A 119 6.98 -6.64 1.92
N PHE A 120 7.11 -7.87 1.46
CA PHE A 120 7.90 -8.90 2.15
C PHE A 120 9.35 -8.90 1.67
N ILE A 121 9.56 -8.73 0.36
CA ILE A 121 10.86 -8.78 -0.30
C ILE A 121 11.71 -7.57 0.07
N THR A 122 11.09 -6.41 0.30
CA THR A 122 11.78 -5.17 0.70
C THR A 122 12.59 -5.29 2.01
N LYS A 123 12.31 -6.30 2.84
CA LYS A 123 13.10 -6.62 4.04
C LYS A 123 14.44 -7.30 3.73
N ILE A 124 14.62 -7.77 2.50
CA ILE A 124 15.77 -8.57 2.06
C ILE A 124 16.61 -7.77 1.06
N CYS A 125 15.96 -7.06 0.13
CA CYS A 125 16.63 -6.29 -0.90
C CYS A 125 15.75 -5.10 -1.35
N PRO A 126 16.37 -4.08 -2.03
CA PRO A 126 15.60 -3.02 -2.68
C PRO A 126 14.63 -3.60 -3.71
N VAL A 127 13.41 -3.05 -3.75
CA VAL A 127 12.34 -3.52 -4.64
C VAL A 127 11.76 -2.35 -5.41
N ILE A 128 11.49 -2.58 -6.69
CA ILE A 128 10.70 -1.70 -7.53
C ILE A 128 9.64 -2.53 -8.25
N GLU A 129 8.44 -2.01 -8.33
CA GLU A 129 7.33 -2.67 -9.00
C GLU A 129 7.09 -2.02 -10.36
N PHE A 130 6.96 -2.84 -11.36
CA PHE A 130 6.61 -2.44 -12.71
C PHE A 130 5.97 -3.62 -13.42
N GLY A 131 4.88 -3.40 -14.13
CA GLY A 131 4.15 -4.48 -14.78
C GLY A 131 3.22 -3.99 -15.88
N LEU A 132 2.28 -4.86 -16.24
CA LEU A 132 1.26 -4.58 -17.24
C LEU A 132 0.27 -3.54 -16.75
N VAL A 133 -0.33 -2.81 -17.69
CA VAL A 133 -1.39 -1.84 -17.37
C VAL A 133 -2.68 -2.58 -17.05
N GLY A 134 -3.12 -2.50 -15.81
CA GLY A 134 -4.28 -3.21 -15.27
C GLY A 134 -5.63 -2.59 -15.61
N LYS A 135 -5.92 -2.28 -16.87
CA LYS A 135 -7.19 -1.65 -17.30
C LYS A 135 -8.43 -2.45 -16.90
N THR A 136 -8.33 -3.77 -16.92
CA THR A 136 -9.41 -4.71 -16.62
C THR A 136 -9.15 -5.51 -15.35
N MET A 137 -8.16 -5.13 -14.55
CA MET A 137 -7.78 -5.81 -13.31
C MET A 137 -8.99 -5.93 -12.36
N HIS A 138 -9.22 -7.14 -11.86
CA HIS A 138 -10.35 -7.50 -10.99
C HIS A 138 -11.74 -7.38 -11.64
N LYS A 139 -11.83 -7.30 -12.96
CA LYS A 139 -13.09 -7.30 -13.71
C LYS A 139 -13.38 -8.68 -14.29
N ILE A 140 -14.66 -8.91 -14.65
CA ILE A 140 -15.05 -10.04 -15.48
C ILE A 140 -14.34 -9.90 -16.83
N ASP A 141 -13.81 -11.01 -17.38
CA ASP A 141 -13.04 -11.07 -18.61
C ASP A 141 -11.73 -10.23 -18.54
N GLU A 142 -11.04 -10.31 -17.40
CA GLU A 142 -9.73 -9.69 -17.25
C GLU A 142 -8.79 -10.10 -18.39
N ASN A 143 -8.22 -9.11 -19.04
CA ASN A 143 -7.39 -9.31 -20.22
C ASN A 143 -6.28 -8.29 -20.35
N VAL A 144 -5.32 -8.57 -21.25
CA VAL A 144 -4.22 -7.67 -21.60
C VAL A 144 -3.91 -7.81 -23.08
N GLU A 145 -3.46 -6.74 -23.69
CA GLU A 145 -3.01 -6.75 -25.09
C GLU A 145 -1.71 -7.55 -25.21
N ILE A 146 -1.62 -8.41 -26.24
CA ILE A 146 -0.40 -9.21 -26.51
C ILE A 146 0.81 -8.29 -26.72
N ASP A 147 0.63 -7.19 -27.41
CA ASP A 147 1.68 -6.18 -27.63
C ASP A 147 2.24 -5.61 -26.32
N ASP A 148 1.42 -5.46 -25.28
CA ASP A 148 1.88 -4.97 -23.99
C ASP A 148 2.74 -6.02 -23.27
N ILE A 149 2.44 -7.32 -23.43
CA ILE A 149 3.30 -8.41 -22.96
C ILE A 149 4.66 -8.37 -23.64
N MET A 150 4.67 -8.18 -24.97
CA MET A 150 5.91 -8.10 -25.75
C MET A 150 6.75 -6.87 -25.36
N LYS A 151 6.11 -5.71 -25.18
CA LYS A 151 6.79 -4.50 -24.71
C LYS A 151 7.39 -4.72 -23.32
N LEU A 152 6.62 -5.29 -22.38
CA LEU A 152 7.08 -5.58 -21.02
C LEU A 152 8.29 -6.52 -21.02
N THR A 153 8.25 -7.59 -21.82
CA THR A 153 9.37 -8.51 -22.02
C THR A 153 10.63 -7.79 -22.48
N ASN A 154 10.51 -6.91 -23.49
CA ASN A 154 11.62 -6.12 -24.00
C ASN A 154 12.17 -5.13 -22.95
N ILE A 155 11.30 -4.52 -22.15
CA ILE A 155 11.71 -3.62 -21.06
C ILE A 155 12.51 -4.39 -20.01
N TYR A 156 12.02 -5.54 -19.54
CA TYR A 156 12.74 -6.36 -18.56
C TYR A 156 14.07 -6.87 -19.11
N ASN A 157 14.10 -7.33 -20.35
CA ASN A 157 15.34 -7.75 -20.99
C ASN A 157 16.38 -6.61 -20.98
N LYS A 158 15.96 -5.41 -21.42
CA LYS A 158 16.83 -4.24 -21.43
C LYS A 158 17.26 -3.81 -20.04
N PHE A 159 16.35 -3.87 -19.07
CA PHE A 159 16.64 -3.58 -17.67
C PHE A 159 17.70 -4.54 -17.10
N LEU A 160 17.52 -5.84 -17.27
CA LEU A 160 18.43 -6.86 -16.75
C LEU A 160 19.82 -6.73 -17.34
N HIS A 161 19.93 -6.57 -18.65
CA HIS A 161 21.22 -6.33 -19.31
C HIS A 161 21.94 -5.09 -18.77
N ASN A 162 21.23 -3.98 -18.58
CA ASN A 162 21.81 -2.75 -18.07
C ASN A 162 22.16 -2.83 -16.57
N TYR A 163 21.32 -3.49 -15.79
CA TYR A 163 21.50 -3.57 -14.33
C TYR A 163 22.68 -4.46 -13.96
N PHE A 164 22.81 -5.62 -14.62
CA PHE A 164 23.89 -6.58 -14.38
C PHE A 164 25.12 -6.34 -15.24
N ARG A 165 25.13 -5.33 -16.11
CA ARG A 165 26.24 -5.04 -17.04
C ARG A 165 26.68 -6.29 -17.83
N VAL A 166 25.72 -7.04 -18.31
CA VAL A 166 26.01 -8.16 -19.21
C VAL A 166 26.54 -7.58 -20.52
N GLU A 167 27.84 -7.58 -20.71
CA GLU A 167 28.45 -7.29 -22.00
C GLU A 167 27.96 -8.35 -22.99
N LYS A 168 27.46 -7.92 -24.14
CA LYS A 168 27.26 -8.85 -25.25
C LYS A 168 28.65 -9.32 -25.65
N ASN A 169 28.97 -10.57 -25.42
CA ASN A 169 30.04 -11.24 -26.18
C ASN A 169 29.48 -11.35 -27.62
N ASP A 170 29.96 -10.46 -28.49
CA ASP A 170 29.73 -10.54 -29.93
C ASP A 170 30.39 -11.80 -30.52
#